data_e6139638bce3e3730d1c5c46d272c928
#
_entry.id   e6139638bce3e3730d1c5c46d272c928
#
_cell.length_a   1.000
_cell.length_b   1.000
_cell.length_c   1.000
_cell.angle_alpha   90.00
_cell.angle_beta   90.00
_cell.angle_gamma   90.00
#
_symmetry.space_group_name_H-M   'P 1'
#
loop_
_entity.id
_entity.type
_entity.pdbx_description
1 polymer ?
#
loop_
_entity_poly.entity_id
_entity_poly.type
_entity_poly.pdbx_seq_one_letter_code
_entity_poly.pdbx_strand_id
1 'polypeptide(L)'
;MLIGVPAETAAGETRVAVTPETAKKLVAQGHQVVVQSGAGLRASVTDEAYQAAGAQITDASQALGADMVLKVRLPSGDEVARMKPGAVLVGMLEPFNAEGLQRLAAANLTAFALEAAPRTTRAQSMDVLSSQANIAGYKAVITAADHYAKFFPMLMTAAGTVKAARVVILGVGVAGLQAIATAKRLGAVIEASDVRPSVKEQIESLGGKFIDVPYETAEEKEAAEGVGGYAKPMPASWLERQKVEVAKRVAQADVVISTALIPGRAAPVLITEEMVKSMKPGSVIVDMAAGKGAPNPDGSVGGN
;
A
#
# COMPACT_ATOMS: atom_id res chain seq x y z
N MET A 1 -17.19 21.94 15.88
CA MET A 1 -17.63 20.55 16.07
C MET A 1 -16.61 19.81 16.94
N LEU A 2 -17.00 18.74 17.62
CA LEU A 2 -16.10 17.87 18.36
C LEU A 2 -15.53 16.79 17.43
N ILE A 3 -14.22 16.71 17.31
CA ILE A 3 -13.51 15.70 16.48
C ILE A 3 -12.79 14.74 17.42
N GLY A 4 -13.10 13.46 17.32
CA GLY A 4 -12.51 12.42 18.13
C GLY A 4 -11.48 11.58 17.37
N VAL A 5 -10.38 11.28 18.02
CA VAL A 5 -9.29 10.46 17.49
C VAL A 5 -9.03 9.32 18.47
N PRO A 6 -9.73 8.16 18.30
CA PRO A 6 -9.48 6.99 19.13
C PRO A 6 -8.15 6.32 18.75
N ALA A 7 -7.65 5.48 19.64
CA ALA A 7 -6.54 4.57 19.34
C ALA A 7 -7.00 3.51 18.34
N GLU A 8 -6.08 3.07 17.46
CA GLU A 8 -6.34 1.95 16.56
C GLU A 8 -6.24 0.62 17.31
N THR A 9 -7.23 -0.23 17.10
CA THR A 9 -7.36 -1.54 17.78
C THR A 9 -7.02 -2.73 16.87
N ALA A 10 -6.93 -2.51 15.55
CA ALA A 10 -6.60 -3.55 14.60
C ALA A 10 -5.19 -4.13 14.85
N ALA A 11 -5.07 -5.46 14.76
CA ALA A 11 -3.77 -6.13 14.96
C ALA A 11 -2.72 -5.60 13.99
N GLY A 12 -1.54 -5.25 14.52
CA GLY A 12 -0.42 -4.72 13.74
C GLY A 12 -0.57 -3.26 13.28
N GLU A 13 -1.70 -2.60 13.51
CA GLU A 13 -1.85 -1.17 13.17
C GLU A 13 -1.14 -0.30 14.20
N THR A 14 -0.19 0.50 13.75
CA THR A 14 0.61 1.39 14.61
C THR A 14 0.37 2.87 14.33
N ARG A 15 -0.37 3.17 13.26
CA ARG A 15 -0.67 4.55 12.88
C ARG A 15 -1.75 5.15 13.77
N VAL A 16 -1.86 6.46 13.74
CA VAL A 16 -2.94 7.25 14.31
C VAL A 16 -3.50 8.18 13.24
N ALA A 17 -4.79 8.44 13.26
CA ALA A 17 -5.45 9.19 12.19
C ALA A 17 -5.06 10.67 12.14
N VAL A 18 -4.63 11.24 13.25
CA VAL A 18 -4.29 12.67 13.37
C VAL A 18 -2.93 12.81 14.04
N THR A 19 -2.03 13.56 13.42
CA THR A 19 -0.76 13.99 14.04
C THR A 19 -0.95 15.27 14.85
N PRO A 20 -0.03 15.63 15.77
CA PRO A 20 -0.08 16.92 16.49
C PRO A 20 -0.17 18.13 15.56
N GLU A 21 0.56 18.10 14.44
CA GLU A 21 0.49 19.17 13.42
C GLU A 21 -0.91 19.28 12.82
N THR A 22 -1.55 18.17 12.50
CA THR A 22 -2.92 18.14 11.98
C THR A 22 -3.91 18.58 13.07
N ALA A 23 -3.76 18.13 14.32
CA ALA A 23 -4.58 18.57 15.44
C ALA A 23 -4.52 20.10 15.61
N LYS A 24 -3.32 20.68 15.56
CA LYS A 24 -3.13 22.13 15.61
C LYS A 24 -3.88 22.87 14.50
N LYS A 25 -3.87 22.34 13.28
CA LYS A 25 -4.61 22.94 12.15
C LYS A 25 -6.13 22.87 12.38
N LEU A 26 -6.64 21.73 12.86
CA LEU A 26 -8.08 21.59 13.15
C LEU A 26 -8.53 22.51 14.29
N VAL A 27 -7.74 22.64 15.35
CA VAL A 27 -8.00 23.58 16.45
C VAL A 27 -8.01 25.02 15.95
N ALA A 28 -7.05 25.40 15.11
CA ALA A 28 -6.99 26.74 14.51
C ALA A 28 -8.20 27.06 13.61
N GLN A 29 -8.86 26.04 13.08
CA GLN A 29 -10.11 26.14 12.31
C GLN A 29 -11.36 26.25 13.20
N GLY A 30 -11.21 26.29 14.54
CA GLY A 30 -12.30 26.41 15.49
C GLY A 30 -12.96 25.09 15.89
N HIS A 31 -12.31 23.94 15.64
CA HIS A 31 -12.79 22.64 16.10
C HIS A 31 -12.21 22.32 17.49
N GLN A 32 -12.96 21.54 18.26
CA GLN A 32 -12.45 20.86 19.44
C GLN A 32 -11.93 19.50 19.04
N VAL A 33 -10.69 19.18 19.38
CA VAL A 33 -10.05 17.90 19.06
C VAL A 33 -9.80 17.15 20.36
N VAL A 34 -10.34 15.95 20.48
CA VAL A 34 -10.11 15.04 21.59
C VAL A 34 -9.38 13.78 21.09
N VAL A 35 -8.30 13.42 21.74
CA VAL A 35 -7.47 12.28 21.37
C VAL A 35 -7.48 11.29 22.53
N GLN A 36 -7.75 10.03 22.24
CA GLN A 36 -7.67 8.99 23.26
C GLN A 36 -6.24 8.90 23.81
N SER A 37 -6.10 8.83 25.14
CA SER A 37 -4.79 8.67 25.78
C SER A 37 -4.04 7.48 25.21
N GLY A 38 -2.78 7.70 24.87
CA GLY A 38 -1.91 6.68 24.26
C GLY A 38 -2.16 6.39 22.79
N ALA A 39 -3.14 7.03 22.12
CA ALA A 39 -3.45 6.75 20.71
C ALA A 39 -2.26 6.93 19.77
N GLY A 40 -1.38 7.89 20.05
CA GLY A 40 -0.21 8.20 19.24
C GLY A 40 1.05 7.38 19.59
N LEU A 41 1.09 6.66 20.70
CA LEU A 41 2.34 6.05 21.21
C LEU A 41 3.00 5.09 20.21
N ARG A 42 2.21 4.27 19.51
CA ARG A 42 2.73 3.37 18.48
C ARG A 42 3.24 4.10 17.22
N ALA A 43 2.83 5.35 17.04
CA ALA A 43 3.30 6.25 15.99
C ALA A 43 4.40 7.20 16.48
N SER A 44 4.99 6.93 17.65
CA SER A 44 6.03 7.74 18.30
C SER A 44 5.57 9.18 18.67
N VAL A 45 4.29 9.33 19.00
CA VAL A 45 3.66 10.59 19.41
C VAL A 45 3.10 10.45 20.82
N THR A 46 3.49 11.33 21.73
CA THR A 46 3.02 11.32 23.11
C THR A 46 1.75 12.17 23.32
N ASP A 47 1.06 11.93 24.43
CA ASP A 47 -0.13 12.71 24.80
C ASP A 47 0.20 14.19 25.00
N GLU A 48 1.38 14.52 25.57
CA GLU A 48 1.84 15.89 25.77
C GLU A 48 2.04 16.63 24.44
N ALA A 49 2.46 15.92 23.38
CA ALA A 49 2.59 16.52 22.05
C ALA A 49 1.22 16.95 21.47
N TYR A 50 0.17 16.17 21.71
CA TYR A 50 -1.19 16.56 21.35
C TYR A 50 -1.72 17.70 22.19
N GLN A 51 -1.47 17.70 23.51
CA GLN A 51 -1.85 18.81 24.40
C GLN A 51 -1.17 20.12 23.99
N ALA A 52 0.12 20.08 23.66
CA ALA A 52 0.86 21.23 23.15
C ALA A 52 0.32 21.75 21.81
N ALA A 53 -0.32 20.89 21.01
CA ALA A 53 -1.01 21.24 19.78
C ALA A 53 -2.44 21.79 20.00
N GLY A 54 -2.93 21.84 21.26
CA GLY A 54 -4.25 22.34 21.62
C GLY A 54 -5.34 21.26 21.61
N ALA A 55 -5.01 19.99 21.44
CA ALA A 55 -5.95 18.90 21.61
C ALA A 55 -6.11 18.52 23.09
N GLN A 56 -7.26 17.94 23.44
CA GLN A 56 -7.53 17.42 24.77
C GLN A 56 -7.32 15.90 24.78
N ILE A 57 -6.70 15.39 25.84
CA ILE A 57 -6.56 13.95 26.05
C ILE A 57 -7.77 13.42 26.79
N THR A 58 -8.30 12.29 26.34
CA THR A 58 -9.55 11.71 26.83
C THR A 58 -9.51 10.18 26.85
N ASP A 59 -10.61 9.55 27.22
CA ASP A 59 -10.80 8.09 27.11
C ASP A 59 -11.37 7.68 25.74
N ALA A 60 -11.41 6.36 25.49
CA ALA A 60 -11.92 5.80 24.24
C ALA A 60 -13.39 6.14 23.98
N SER A 61 -14.23 6.21 25.04
CA SER A 61 -15.66 6.46 24.90
C SER A 61 -15.96 7.87 24.46
N GLN A 62 -15.22 8.84 25.01
CA GLN A 62 -15.35 10.25 24.62
C GLN A 62 -14.81 10.47 23.18
N ALA A 63 -13.68 9.84 22.84
CA ALA A 63 -13.13 9.97 21.49
C ALA A 63 -14.07 9.36 20.44
N LEU A 64 -14.62 8.17 20.67
CA LEU A 64 -15.59 7.51 19.78
C LEU A 64 -16.96 8.23 19.79
N GLY A 65 -17.36 8.83 20.91
CA GLY A 65 -18.61 9.58 21.06
C GLY A 65 -18.60 11.01 20.49
N ALA A 66 -17.59 11.38 19.71
CA ALA A 66 -17.50 12.71 19.08
C ALA A 66 -18.50 12.88 17.92
N ASP A 67 -18.65 14.13 17.43
CA ASP A 67 -19.51 14.44 16.28
C ASP A 67 -18.90 13.93 14.98
N MET A 68 -17.56 13.95 14.90
CA MET A 68 -16.76 13.37 13.83
C MET A 68 -15.66 12.50 14.43
N VAL A 69 -15.54 11.27 13.96
CA VAL A 69 -14.51 10.32 14.38
C VAL A 69 -13.54 10.09 13.23
N LEU A 70 -12.26 10.29 13.47
CA LEU A 70 -11.18 10.06 12.51
C LEU A 70 -10.44 8.78 12.89
N LYS A 71 -10.44 7.79 12.00
CA LYS A 71 -9.75 6.50 12.17
C LYS A 71 -8.89 6.16 10.98
N VAL A 72 -7.87 5.34 11.21
CA VAL A 72 -7.09 4.74 10.13
C VAL A 72 -7.82 3.54 9.53
N ARG A 73 -8.37 2.65 10.39
CA ARG A 73 -9.03 1.42 9.96
C ARG A 73 -10.54 1.43 10.21
N LEU A 74 -11.25 0.55 9.50
CA LEU A 74 -12.66 0.26 9.77
C LEU A 74 -12.84 -0.08 11.26
N PRO A 75 -13.76 0.60 11.97
CA PRO A 75 -13.99 0.31 13.39
C PRO A 75 -14.61 -1.07 13.62
N SER A 76 -14.26 -1.69 14.73
CA SER A 76 -14.90 -2.91 15.22
C SER A 76 -16.36 -2.67 15.61
N GLY A 77 -17.13 -3.76 15.82
CA GLY A 77 -18.52 -3.65 16.30
C GLY A 77 -18.63 -2.90 17.63
N ASP A 78 -17.71 -3.16 18.56
CA ASP A 78 -17.68 -2.51 19.87
C ASP A 78 -17.34 -1.00 19.78
N GLU A 79 -16.50 -0.62 18.82
CA GLU A 79 -16.19 0.79 18.57
C GLU A 79 -17.40 1.50 17.94
N VAL A 80 -18.05 0.87 16.95
CA VAL A 80 -19.28 1.41 16.33
C VAL A 80 -20.39 1.61 17.36
N ALA A 81 -20.58 0.68 18.31
CA ALA A 81 -21.59 0.77 19.36
C ALA A 81 -21.40 1.98 20.30
N ARG A 82 -20.21 2.56 20.36
CA ARG A 82 -19.89 3.76 21.15
C ARG A 82 -20.03 5.07 20.37
N MET A 83 -20.22 4.99 19.05
CA MET A 83 -20.41 6.17 18.21
C MET A 83 -21.83 6.72 18.32
N LYS A 84 -21.98 8.03 18.23
CA LYS A 84 -23.31 8.65 18.22
C LYS A 84 -24.02 8.34 16.89
N PRO A 85 -25.31 7.98 16.90
CA PRO A 85 -26.11 7.98 15.69
C PRO A 85 -26.03 9.37 14.98
N GLY A 86 -25.83 9.35 13.68
CA GLY A 86 -25.64 10.58 12.88
C GLY A 86 -24.23 11.16 12.90
N ALA A 87 -23.28 10.57 13.66
CA ALA A 87 -21.89 11.02 13.62
C ALA A 87 -21.23 10.77 12.26
N VAL A 88 -20.21 11.57 11.97
CA VAL A 88 -19.39 11.41 10.78
C VAL A 88 -18.19 10.53 11.10
N LEU A 89 -17.95 9.51 10.29
CA LEU A 89 -16.77 8.66 10.37
C LEU A 89 -15.92 8.83 9.11
N VAL A 90 -14.64 9.14 9.26
CA VAL A 90 -13.70 9.28 8.14
C VAL A 90 -12.49 8.39 8.36
N GLY A 91 -12.13 7.61 7.35
CA GLY A 91 -10.98 6.69 7.43
C GLY A 91 -10.88 5.79 6.22
N MET A 92 -10.01 4.80 6.29
CA MET A 92 -9.99 3.67 5.35
C MET A 92 -10.97 2.62 5.85
N LEU A 93 -12.14 2.56 5.25
CA LEU A 93 -13.32 1.87 5.76
C LEU A 93 -13.71 0.62 4.97
N GLU A 94 -12.81 0.15 4.12
CA GLU A 94 -12.98 -1.08 3.35
C GLU A 94 -14.31 -1.11 2.54
N PRO A 95 -14.49 -0.22 1.53
CA PRO A 95 -15.77 -0.04 0.83
C PRO A 95 -16.27 -1.26 0.04
N PHE A 96 -15.49 -2.33 -0.01
CA PHE A 96 -15.88 -3.64 -0.59
C PHE A 96 -16.29 -4.66 0.48
N ASN A 97 -16.20 -4.32 1.77
CA ASN A 97 -16.61 -5.15 2.89
C ASN A 97 -18.09 -4.92 3.20
N ALA A 98 -18.96 -5.73 2.59
CA ALA A 98 -20.42 -5.56 2.71
C ALA A 98 -20.92 -5.63 4.18
N GLU A 99 -20.36 -6.52 4.99
CA GLU A 99 -20.72 -6.64 6.41
C GLU A 99 -20.32 -5.38 7.19
N GLY A 100 -19.12 -4.88 6.98
CA GLY A 100 -18.64 -3.63 7.56
C GLY A 100 -19.55 -2.45 7.21
N LEU A 101 -19.91 -2.31 5.94
CA LEU A 101 -20.82 -1.24 5.48
C LEU A 101 -22.22 -1.36 6.08
N GLN A 102 -22.78 -2.56 6.15
CA GLN A 102 -24.09 -2.79 6.79
C GLN A 102 -24.07 -2.39 8.27
N ARG A 103 -23.00 -2.70 8.98
CA ARG A 103 -22.82 -2.31 10.40
C ARG A 103 -22.79 -0.80 10.57
N LEU A 104 -22.05 -0.08 9.73
CA LEU A 104 -22.01 1.38 9.76
C LEU A 104 -23.38 2.00 9.44
N ALA A 105 -24.09 1.45 8.44
CA ALA A 105 -25.42 1.89 8.07
C ALA A 105 -26.45 1.64 9.19
N ALA A 106 -26.41 0.46 9.82
CA ALA A 106 -27.29 0.12 10.95
C ALA A 106 -27.08 1.04 12.16
N ALA A 107 -25.86 1.54 12.36
CA ALA A 107 -25.53 2.54 13.38
C ALA A 107 -25.89 3.98 12.99
N ASN A 108 -26.52 4.18 11.82
CA ASN A 108 -26.88 5.49 11.28
C ASN A 108 -25.70 6.46 11.21
N LEU A 109 -24.51 5.98 10.79
CA LEU A 109 -23.32 6.81 10.61
C LEU A 109 -23.23 7.38 9.20
N THR A 110 -22.67 8.59 9.06
CA THR A 110 -22.24 9.14 7.77
C THR A 110 -20.77 8.80 7.57
N ALA A 111 -20.47 7.83 6.69
CA ALA A 111 -19.14 7.29 6.52
C ALA A 111 -18.45 7.77 5.23
N PHE A 112 -17.22 8.23 5.34
CA PHE A 112 -16.36 8.60 4.21
C PHE A 112 -15.15 7.66 4.16
N ALA A 113 -15.20 6.70 3.23
CA ALA A 113 -14.08 5.82 2.93
C ALA A 113 -13.08 6.55 2.02
N LEU A 114 -11.92 6.92 2.55
CA LEU A 114 -10.92 7.70 1.81
C LEU A 114 -10.34 6.94 0.62
N GLU A 115 -10.29 5.61 0.69
CA GLU A 115 -9.86 4.75 -0.42
C GLU A 115 -10.87 4.69 -1.58
N ALA A 116 -12.10 5.17 -1.39
CA ALA A 116 -13.10 5.33 -2.44
C ALA A 116 -13.08 6.71 -3.09
N ALA A 117 -12.18 7.61 -2.66
CA ALA A 117 -12.05 8.93 -3.27
C ALA A 117 -11.72 8.80 -4.77
N PRO A 118 -12.36 9.62 -5.64
CA PRO A 118 -12.12 9.52 -7.08
C PRO A 118 -10.68 9.91 -7.43
N ARG A 119 -10.04 9.20 -8.36
CA ARG A 119 -8.67 9.46 -8.81
C ARG A 119 -8.65 10.56 -9.87
N THR A 120 -8.95 11.78 -9.46
CA THR A 120 -8.88 12.98 -10.27
C THR A 120 -7.82 13.93 -9.76
N THR A 121 -7.32 14.82 -10.59
CA THR A 121 -6.33 15.84 -10.20
C THR A 121 -6.80 16.64 -8.98
N ARG A 122 -8.08 16.95 -8.91
CA ARG A 122 -8.68 17.72 -7.80
C ARG A 122 -8.67 16.95 -6.47
N ALA A 123 -8.71 15.63 -6.51
CA ALA A 123 -8.75 14.77 -5.32
C ALA A 123 -7.37 14.24 -4.89
N GLN A 124 -6.27 14.61 -5.56
CA GLN A 124 -4.93 14.11 -5.26
C GLN A 124 -4.49 14.37 -3.81
N SER A 125 -4.91 15.47 -3.22
CA SER A 125 -4.60 15.79 -1.82
C SER A 125 -5.29 14.87 -0.81
N MET A 126 -6.32 14.14 -1.23
CA MET A 126 -7.07 13.17 -0.44
C MET A 126 -6.72 11.71 -0.80
N ASP A 127 -5.79 11.49 -1.73
CA ASP A 127 -5.40 10.15 -2.19
C ASP A 127 -4.51 9.45 -1.15
N VAL A 128 -5.16 8.87 -0.15
CA VAL A 128 -4.48 8.08 0.90
C VAL A 128 -3.87 6.80 0.36
N LEU A 129 -4.43 6.23 -0.72
CA LEU A 129 -3.88 5.00 -1.30
C LEU A 129 -2.50 5.26 -1.90
N SER A 130 -2.32 6.36 -2.61
CA SER A 130 -1.01 6.73 -3.17
C SER A 130 0.01 7.05 -2.08
N SER A 131 -0.34 7.82 -1.05
CA SER A 131 0.58 8.12 0.05
C SER A 131 1.00 6.87 0.81
N GLN A 132 0.06 5.97 1.11
CA GLN A 132 0.36 4.71 1.80
C GLN A 132 1.13 3.72 0.90
N ALA A 133 0.81 3.66 -0.40
CA ALA A 133 1.53 2.83 -1.36
C ALA A 133 3.00 3.27 -1.50
N ASN A 134 3.26 4.57 -1.47
CA ASN A 134 4.63 5.11 -1.49
C ASN A 134 5.44 4.61 -0.28
N ILE A 135 4.90 4.76 0.94
CA ILE A 135 5.54 4.28 2.16
C ILE A 135 5.73 2.75 2.11
N ALA A 136 4.73 2.02 1.64
CA ALA A 136 4.77 0.58 1.55
C ALA A 136 5.84 0.09 0.56
N GLY A 137 6.00 0.74 -0.59
CA GLY A 137 7.07 0.45 -1.55
C GLY A 137 8.48 0.67 -0.97
N TYR A 138 8.68 1.76 -0.23
CA TYR A 138 9.90 1.98 0.54
C TYR A 138 10.14 0.84 1.55
N LYS A 139 9.14 0.53 2.37
CA LYS A 139 9.27 -0.46 3.43
C LYS A 139 9.50 -1.87 2.89
N ALA A 140 8.89 -2.22 1.75
CA ALA A 140 9.11 -3.51 1.10
C ALA A 140 10.58 -3.74 0.76
N VAL A 141 11.27 -2.72 0.23
CA VAL A 141 12.70 -2.80 -0.08
C VAL A 141 13.54 -2.94 1.18
N ILE A 142 13.24 -2.16 2.23
CA ILE A 142 13.98 -2.25 3.50
C ILE A 142 13.77 -3.63 4.14
N THR A 143 12.54 -4.15 4.12
CA THR A 143 12.25 -5.51 4.60
C THR A 143 13.01 -6.57 3.79
N ALA A 144 13.03 -6.44 2.46
CA ALA A 144 13.79 -7.35 1.61
C ALA A 144 15.29 -7.29 1.91
N ALA A 145 15.84 -6.10 2.12
CA ALA A 145 17.25 -5.89 2.43
C ALA A 145 17.64 -6.49 3.80
N ASP A 146 16.76 -6.40 4.79
CA ASP A 146 16.93 -6.97 6.11
C ASP A 146 16.98 -8.51 6.09
N HIS A 147 16.12 -9.12 5.26
CA HIS A 147 16.04 -10.58 5.12
C HIS A 147 17.08 -11.17 4.15
N TYR A 148 17.60 -10.37 3.23
CA TYR A 148 18.59 -10.84 2.27
C TYR A 148 19.98 -10.89 2.90
N ALA A 149 20.50 -12.08 3.12
CA ALA A 149 21.77 -12.32 3.83
C ALA A 149 23.05 -11.85 3.09
N LYS A 150 22.90 -11.06 2.02
CA LYS A 150 24.00 -10.47 1.25
C LYS A 150 23.80 -8.97 1.08
N PHE A 151 24.69 -8.29 0.35
CA PHE A 151 24.65 -6.85 0.14
C PHE A 151 23.75 -6.46 -1.05
N PHE A 152 23.04 -5.36 -0.92
CA PHE A 152 22.36 -4.73 -2.05
C PHE A 152 23.34 -4.05 -3.02
N PRO A 153 24.30 -3.24 -2.54
CA PRO A 153 25.29 -2.60 -3.45
C PRO A 153 26.38 -3.57 -3.87
N MET A 154 27.05 -3.21 -4.95
CA MET A 154 28.36 -3.78 -5.28
C MET A 154 29.38 -3.31 -4.25
N LEU A 155 30.18 -4.24 -3.72
CA LEU A 155 31.29 -3.94 -2.83
C LEU A 155 32.59 -4.47 -3.41
N MET A 156 33.65 -3.67 -3.32
CA MET A 156 35.00 -4.03 -3.70
C MET A 156 35.89 -3.95 -2.46
N THR A 157 36.57 -5.05 -2.14
CA THR A 157 37.52 -5.13 -1.05
C THR A 157 38.82 -5.78 -1.54
N ALA A 158 39.88 -5.73 -0.74
CA ALA A 158 41.12 -6.47 -1.03
C ALA A 158 40.89 -8.00 -1.15
N ALA A 159 39.81 -8.53 -0.52
CA ALA A 159 39.46 -9.95 -0.56
C ALA A 159 38.61 -10.32 -1.82
N GLY A 160 38.19 -9.33 -2.62
CA GLY A 160 37.42 -9.57 -3.83
C GLY A 160 36.22 -8.63 -4.02
N THR A 161 35.41 -8.92 -5.03
CA THR A 161 34.23 -8.13 -5.41
C THR A 161 32.95 -8.91 -5.14
N VAL A 162 32.02 -8.28 -4.42
CA VAL A 162 30.65 -8.74 -4.27
C VAL A 162 29.79 -8.01 -5.30
N LYS A 163 29.07 -8.76 -6.14
CA LYS A 163 28.16 -8.16 -7.15
C LYS A 163 26.94 -7.56 -6.48
N ALA A 164 26.41 -6.50 -7.07
CA ALA A 164 25.15 -5.90 -6.64
C ALA A 164 23.98 -6.92 -6.73
N ALA A 165 23.04 -6.82 -5.79
CA ALA A 165 21.83 -7.61 -5.81
C ALA A 165 20.98 -7.30 -7.05
N ARG A 166 20.39 -8.32 -7.66
CA ARG A 166 19.41 -8.20 -8.75
C ARG A 166 18.02 -8.19 -8.15
N VAL A 167 17.34 -7.06 -8.28
CA VAL A 167 15.98 -6.86 -7.78
C VAL A 167 15.01 -6.82 -8.95
N VAL A 168 14.01 -7.69 -8.92
CA VAL A 168 12.89 -7.70 -9.90
C VAL A 168 11.65 -7.14 -9.23
N ILE A 169 11.02 -6.15 -9.87
CA ILE A 169 9.80 -5.50 -9.36
C ILE A 169 8.66 -5.77 -10.34
N LEU A 170 7.58 -6.38 -9.83
CA LEU A 170 6.40 -6.73 -10.60
C LEU A 170 5.23 -5.86 -10.18
N GLY A 171 4.71 -5.08 -11.12
CA GLY A 171 3.75 -4.01 -10.88
C GLY A 171 4.45 -2.69 -10.55
N VAL A 172 4.26 -1.68 -11.41
CA VAL A 172 4.96 -0.39 -11.32
C VAL A 172 3.94 0.75 -11.18
N GLY A 173 3.06 0.61 -10.18
CA GLY A 173 2.28 1.71 -9.64
C GLY A 173 3.13 2.55 -8.68
N VAL A 174 2.47 3.35 -7.84
CA VAL A 174 3.15 4.22 -6.86
C VAL A 174 4.12 3.42 -5.98
N ALA A 175 3.69 2.25 -5.47
CA ALA A 175 4.53 1.38 -4.64
C ALA A 175 5.74 0.84 -5.41
N GLY A 176 5.54 0.35 -6.65
CA GLY A 176 6.61 -0.18 -7.48
C GLY A 176 7.64 0.88 -7.88
N LEU A 177 7.20 2.08 -8.26
CA LEU A 177 8.11 3.20 -8.54
C LEU A 177 8.94 3.58 -7.33
N GLN A 178 8.32 3.64 -6.15
CA GLN A 178 9.05 3.91 -4.91
C GLN A 178 10.01 2.78 -4.55
N ALA A 179 9.62 1.51 -4.79
CA ALA A 179 10.53 0.38 -4.59
C ALA A 179 11.74 0.45 -5.53
N ILE A 180 11.54 0.80 -6.81
CA ILE A 180 12.65 1.06 -7.75
C ILE A 180 13.60 2.13 -7.21
N ALA A 181 13.05 3.29 -6.84
CA ALA A 181 13.84 4.41 -6.34
C ALA A 181 14.62 4.04 -5.06
N THR A 182 14.01 3.29 -4.16
CA THR A 182 14.66 2.87 -2.90
C THR A 182 15.73 1.81 -3.14
N ALA A 183 15.45 0.75 -3.91
CA ALA A 183 16.42 -0.28 -4.25
C ALA A 183 17.62 0.30 -5.03
N LYS A 184 17.39 1.29 -5.90
CA LYS A 184 18.45 2.01 -6.62
C LYS A 184 19.36 2.77 -5.66
N ARG A 185 18.80 3.46 -4.67
CA ARG A 185 19.58 4.15 -3.63
C ARG A 185 20.41 3.18 -2.78
N LEU A 186 19.94 1.96 -2.58
CA LEU A 186 20.70 0.89 -1.92
C LEU A 186 21.74 0.24 -2.84
N GLY A 187 21.85 0.66 -4.12
CA GLY A 187 22.87 0.20 -5.06
C GLY A 187 22.54 -1.09 -5.80
N ALA A 188 21.29 -1.54 -5.79
CA ALA A 188 20.84 -2.73 -6.53
C ALA A 188 20.77 -2.48 -8.04
N VAL A 189 20.85 -3.58 -8.82
CA VAL A 189 20.49 -3.63 -10.24
C VAL A 189 19.03 -4.03 -10.35
N ILE A 190 18.21 -3.21 -11.03
CA ILE A 190 16.77 -3.35 -11.01
C ILE A 190 16.23 -3.63 -12.40
N GLU A 191 15.38 -4.64 -12.49
CA GLU A 191 14.51 -4.91 -13.63
C GLU A 191 13.04 -4.84 -13.15
N ALA A 192 12.15 -4.28 -13.98
CA ALA A 192 10.75 -4.12 -13.58
C ALA A 192 9.79 -4.42 -14.73
N SER A 193 8.64 -5.02 -14.41
CA SER A 193 7.57 -5.36 -15.35
C SER A 193 6.25 -4.72 -14.94
N ASP A 194 5.55 -4.17 -15.92
CA ASP A 194 4.15 -3.74 -15.81
C ASP A 194 3.48 -3.95 -17.16
N VAL A 195 2.17 -4.14 -17.14
CA VAL A 195 1.38 -4.30 -18.38
C VAL A 195 1.19 -2.99 -19.13
N ARG A 196 1.35 -1.84 -18.47
CA ARG A 196 1.12 -0.50 -19.04
C ARG A 196 2.39 0.03 -19.71
N PRO A 197 2.34 0.43 -20.98
CA PRO A 197 3.50 0.99 -21.68
C PRO A 197 3.97 2.34 -21.11
N SER A 198 3.05 3.12 -20.55
CA SER A 198 3.30 4.46 -20.02
C SER A 198 4.29 4.51 -18.84
N VAL A 199 4.53 3.38 -18.16
CA VAL A 199 5.45 3.33 -17.01
C VAL A 199 6.90 3.06 -17.42
N LYS A 200 7.18 2.70 -18.67
CA LYS A 200 8.55 2.39 -19.15
C LYS A 200 9.50 3.54 -18.90
N GLU A 201 9.16 4.74 -19.36
CA GLU A 201 9.98 5.94 -19.14
C GLU A 201 10.20 6.24 -17.67
N GLN A 202 9.19 6.01 -16.83
CA GLN A 202 9.29 6.23 -15.39
C GLN A 202 10.27 5.25 -14.74
N ILE A 203 10.26 3.97 -15.14
CA ILE A 203 11.22 2.95 -14.68
C ILE A 203 12.64 3.35 -15.08
N GLU A 204 12.84 3.72 -16.34
CA GLU A 204 14.14 4.06 -16.89
C GLU A 204 14.69 5.36 -16.28
N SER A 205 13.84 6.35 -16.04
CA SER A 205 14.22 7.60 -15.35
C SER A 205 14.70 7.39 -13.91
N LEU A 206 14.20 6.34 -13.24
CA LEU A 206 14.65 5.94 -11.92
C LEU A 206 15.88 5.03 -11.94
N GLY A 207 16.39 4.71 -13.13
CA GLY A 207 17.59 3.89 -13.33
C GLY A 207 17.33 2.38 -13.22
N GLY A 208 16.08 1.95 -13.37
CA GLY A 208 15.69 0.55 -13.59
C GLY A 208 15.67 0.21 -15.08
N LYS A 209 15.60 -1.07 -15.41
CA LYS A 209 15.42 -1.59 -16.77
C LYS A 209 14.00 -2.17 -16.90
N PHE A 210 13.27 -1.74 -17.91
CA PHE A 210 11.96 -2.31 -18.21
C PHE A 210 12.09 -3.71 -18.81
N ILE A 211 11.29 -4.67 -18.33
CA ILE A 211 11.16 -6.01 -18.91
C ILE A 211 10.13 -5.88 -20.04
N ASP A 212 10.63 -5.74 -21.24
CA ASP A 212 9.80 -5.49 -22.42
C ASP A 212 9.14 -6.79 -22.91
N VAL A 213 7.83 -6.73 -23.12
CA VAL A 213 7.03 -7.78 -23.75
C VAL A 213 6.27 -7.14 -24.90
N PRO A 214 6.66 -7.39 -26.15
CA PRO A 214 6.06 -6.72 -27.31
C PRO A 214 4.55 -6.99 -27.42
N TYR A 215 3.79 -5.98 -27.83
CA TYR A 215 2.39 -6.13 -28.22
C TYR A 215 2.35 -6.56 -29.69
N GLU A 216 1.74 -7.72 -29.96
CA GLU A 216 1.68 -8.30 -31.30
C GLU A 216 0.36 -7.98 -32.00
N THR A 217 -0.69 -7.58 -31.25
CA THR A 217 -2.00 -7.24 -31.77
C THR A 217 -2.48 -5.86 -31.34
N ALA A 218 -3.41 -5.29 -32.10
CA ALA A 218 -4.06 -4.02 -31.76
C ALA A 218 -4.86 -4.15 -30.44
N GLU A 219 -5.47 -5.31 -30.21
CA GLU A 219 -6.23 -5.60 -28.98
C GLU A 219 -5.31 -5.58 -27.75
N GLU A 220 -4.14 -6.17 -27.82
CA GLU A 220 -3.15 -6.13 -26.73
C GLU A 220 -2.72 -4.72 -26.40
N LYS A 221 -2.48 -3.90 -27.41
CA LYS A 221 -2.11 -2.49 -27.22
C LYS A 221 -3.22 -1.68 -26.58
N GLU A 222 -4.46 -1.84 -27.06
CA GLU A 222 -5.64 -1.17 -26.49
C GLU A 222 -5.88 -1.60 -25.02
N ALA A 223 -5.74 -2.89 -24.73
CA ALA A 223 -5.88 -3.40 -23.36
C ALA A 223 -4.84 -2.78 -22.41
N ALA A 224 -3.59 -2.63 -22.88
CA ALA A 224 -2.51 -2.04 -22.10
C ALA A 224 -2.69 -0.55 -21.80
N GLU A 225 -3.30 0.22 -22.70
CA GLU A 225 -3.61 1.64 -22.51
C GLU A 225 -4.60 1.87 -21.35
N GLY A 226 -5.53 0.94 -21.14
CA GLY A 226 -6.39 0.90 -19.96
C GLY A 226 -7.29 2.13 -19.74
N VAL A 227 -7.84 2.23 -18.53
CA VAL A 227 -8.66 3.37 -18.08
C VAL A 227 -8.34 3.70 -16.62
N GLY A 228 -8.24 4.99 -16.29
CA GLY A 228 -8.07 5.45 -14.90
C GLY A 228 -6.77 5.02 -14.24
N GLY A 229 -5.71 4.77 -15.03
CA GLY A 229 -4.39 4.36 -14.51
C GLY A 229 -4.24 2.86 -14.24
N TYR A 230 -5.27 2.06 -14.53
CA TYR A 230 -5.21 0.60 -14.51
C TYR A 230 -5.36 0.05 -15.94
N ALA A 231 -4.57 -0.99 -16.27
CA ALA A 231 -4.76 -1.72 -17.52
C ALA A 231 -6.12 -2.46 -17.51
N LYS A 232 -6.70 -2.62 -18.70
CA LYS A 232 -7.77 -3.60 -18.91
C LYS A 232 -7.19 -5.02 -18.74
N PRO A 233 -8.02 -6.06 -18.59
CA PRO A 233 -7.54 -7.43 -18.63
C PRO A 233 -6.77 -7.67 -19.93
N MET A 234 -5.52 -8.11 -19.81
CA MET A 234 -4.67 -8.41 -20.97
C MET A 234 -5.09 -9.72 -21.62
N PRO A 235 -5.02 -9.85 -22.98
CA PRO A 235 -5.22 -11.11 -23.67
C PRO A 235 -4.26 -12.21 -23.18
N ALA A 236 -4.76 -13.46 -23.17
CA ALA A 236 -4.00 -14.62 -22.69
C ALA A 236 -2.68 -14.82 -23.43
N SER A 237 -2.63 -14.55 -24.74
CA SER A 237 -1.43 -14.64 -25.57
C SER A 237 -0.30 -13.74 -25.05
N TRP A 238 -0.63 -12.52 -24.68
CA TRP A 238 0.35 -11.58 -24.13
C TRP A 238 0.80 -12.00 -22.72
N LEU A 239 -0.14 -12.44 -21.88
CA LEU A 239 0.17 -12.89 -20.51
C LEU A 239 1.11 -14.10 -20.51
N GLU A 240 0.97 -15.04 -21.45
CA GLU A 240 1.90 -16.18 -21.58
C GLU A 240 3.31 -15.71 -21.98
N ARG A 241 3.44 -14.75 -22.89
CA ARG A 241 4.75 -14.17 -23.24
C ARG A 241 5.35 -13.42 -22.04
N GLN A 242 4.53 -12.63 -21.31
CA GLN A 242 4.98 -11.96 -20.10
C GLN A 242 5.48 -12.95 -19.06
N LYS A 243 4.73 -14.03 -18.82
CA LYS A 243 5.10 -15.10 -17.88
C LYS A 243 6.48 -15.69 -18.20
N VAL A 244 6.76 -15.96 -19.48
CA VAL A 244 8.06 -16.47 -19.92
C VAL A 244 9.19 -15.47 -19.64
N GLU A 245 8.99 -14.19 -19.95
CA GLU A 245 10.01 -13.17 -19.72
C GLU A 245 10.23 -12.89 -18.22
N VAL A 246 9.16 -12.84 -17.44
CA VAL A 246 9.23 -12.69 -15.99
C VAL A 246 9.97 -13.88 -15.36
N ALA A 247 9.64 -15.12 -15.76
CA ALA A 247 10.29 -16.33 -15.24
C ALA A 247 11.82 -16.32 -15.43
N LYS A 248 12.30 -15.88 -16.60
CA LYS A 248 13.74 -15.72 -16.87
C LYS A 248 14.41 -14.75 -15.91
N ARG A 249 13.72 -13.68 -15.51
CA ARG A 249 14.27 -12.66 -14.60
C ARG A 249 14.18 -13.13 -13.14
N VAL A 250 13.08 -13.74 -12.74
CA VAL A 250 12.86 -14.30 -11.41
C VAL A 250 13.91 -15.36 -11.08
N ALA A 251 14.22 -16.26 -12.01
CA ALA A 251 15.27 -17.28 -11.82
C ALA A 251 16.67 -16.69 -11.53
N GLN A 252 16.93 -15.47 -12.01
CA GLN A 252 18.21 -14.78 -11.80
C GLN A 252 18.15 -13.75 -10.66
N ALA A 253 16.99 -13.49 -10.10
CA ALA A 253 16.80 -12.49 -9.06
C ALA A 253 17.40 -12.94 -7.73
N ASP A 254 17.85 -11.97 -6.97
CA ASP A 254 18.20 -12.10 -5.58
C ASP A 254 17.03 -11.66 -4.69
N VAL A 255 16.25 -10.68 -5.19
CA VAL A 255 15.04 -10.19 -4.53
C VAL A 255 13.94 -9.99 -5.57
N VAL A 256 12.71 -10.40 -5.24
CA VAL A 256 11.51 -10.09 -6.02
C VAL A 256 10.54 -9.31 -5.13
N ILE A 257 10.03 -8.20 -5.64
CA ILE A 257 8.98 -7.41 -4.97
C ILE A 257 7.78 -7.32 -5.90
N SER A 258 6.64 -7.83 -5.47
CA SER A 258 5.40 -7.76 -6.22
C SER A 258 4.43 -6.77 -5.60
N THR A 259 3.78 -5.95 -6.42
CA THR A 259 2.92 -4.85 -5.99
C THR A 259 1.63 -4.75 -6.79
N ALA A 260 1.33 -5.72 -7.65
CA ALA A 260 0.17 -5.68 -8.53
C ALA A 260 -1.12 -5.99 -7.75
N LEU A 261 -1.80 -4.95 -7.32
CA LEU A 261 -3.06 -5.02 -6.60
C LEU A 261 -4.11 -4.15 -7.29
N ILE A 262 -5.29 -4.73 -7.51
CA ILE A 262 -6.47 -4.01 -7.99
C ILE A 262 -7.50 -4.00 -6.85
N PRO A 263 -7.88 -2.83 -6.33
CA PRO A 263 -8.86 -2.75 -5.24
C PRO A 263 -10.16 -3.50 -5.56
N GLY A 264 -10.65 -4.30 -4.60
CA GLY A 264 -11.89 -5.07 -4.74
C GLY A 264 -11.84 -6.28 -5.67
N ARG A 265 -10.66 -6.66 -6.16
CA ARG A 265 -10.46 -7.87 -7.00
C ARG A 265 -9.35 -8.72 -6.42
N ALA A 266 -9.34 -10.02 -6.79
CA ALA A 266 -8.21 -10.89 -6.51
C ALA A 266 -6.95 -10.36 -7.23
N ALA A 267 -5.81 -10.44 -6.55
CA ALA A 267 -4.54 -10.08 -7.16
C ALA A 267 -4.20 -11.09 -8.28
N PRO A 268 -3.58 -10.63 -9.39
CA PRO A 268 -3.13 -11.57 -10.43
C PRO A 268 -1.97 -12.42 -9.90
N VAL A 269 -1.95 -13.70 -10.25
CA VAL A 269 -0.80 -14.57 -9.95
C VAL A 269 0.30 -14.28 -10.97
N LEU A 270 1.36 -13.61 -10.53
CA LEU A 270 2.51 -13.22 -11.36
C LEU A 270 3.71 -14.14 -11.16
N ILE A 271 3.83 -14.77 -9.99
CA ILE A 271 4.92 -15.65 -9.60
C ILE A 271 4.33 -17.04 -9.32
N THR A 272 4.68 -18.02 -10.15
CA THR A 272 4.21 -19.38 -9.99
C THR A 272 5.13 -20.17 -9.05
N GLU A 273 4.65 -21.32 -8.55
CA GLU A 273 5.45 -22.22 -7.72
C GLU A 273 6.74 -22.66 -8.43
N GLU A 274 6.67 -22.91 -9.75
CA GLU A 274 7.84 -23.27 -10.56
C GLU A 274 8.86 -22.13 -10.61
N MET A 275 8.40 -20.89 -10.72
CA MET A 275 9.27 -19.71 -10.67
C MET A 275 9.97 -19.60 -9.34
N VAL A 276 9.24 -19.80 -8.22
CA VAL A 276 9.83 -19.79 -6.88
C VAL A 276 10.90 -20.87 -6.73
N LYS A 277 10.61 -22.10 -7.18
CA LYS A 277 11.57 -23.21 -7.16
C LYS A 277 12.81 -22.98 -8.02
N SER A 278 12.72 -22.13 -9.05
CA SER A 278 13.83 -21.79 -9.93
C SER A 278 14.75 -20.69 -9.35
N MET A 279 14.33 -20.01 -8.30
CA MET A 279 15.12 -18.94 -7.68
C MET A 279 16.36 -19.47 -6.96
N LYS A 280 17.34 -18.60 -6.81
CA LYS A 280 18.56 -18.92 -6.06
C LYS A 280 18.26 -19.19 -4.58
N PRO A 281 18.93 -20.17 -3.95
CA PRO A 281 18.85 -20.34 -2.51
C PRO A 281 19.21 -19.04 -1.76
N GLY A 282 18.38 -18.67 -0.77
CA GLY A 282 18.54 -17.42 0.00
C GLY A 282 18.06 -16.16 -0.70
N SER A 283 17.37 -16.29 -1.85
CA SER A 283 16.61 -15.19 -2.45
C SER A 283 15.39 -14.83 -1.61
N VAL A 284 14.92 -13.59 -1.73
CA VAL A 284 13.82 -13.04 -0.93
C VAL A 284 12.67 -12.62 -1.84
N ILE A 285 11.44 -12.96 -1.47
CA ILE A 285 10.22 -12.46 -2.11
C ILE A 285 9.46 -11.62 -1.09
N VAL A 286 9.06 -10.41 -1.48
CA VAL A 286 8.13 -9.57 -0.73
C VAL A 286 6.90 -9.33 -1.58
N ASP A 287 5.79 -9.99 -1.23
CA ASP A 287 4.52 -9.81 -1.89
C ASP A 287 3.65 -8.81 -1.13
N MET A 288 3.50 -7.60 -1.71
CA MET A 288 2.67 -6.55 -1.13
C MET A 288 1.17 -6.76 -1.39
N ALA A 289 0.81 -7.67 -2.27
CA ALA A 289 -0.59 -8.01 -2.58
C ALA A 289 -1.12 -9.17 -1.71
N ALA A 290 -0.25 -9.89 -1.01
CA ALA A 290 -0.64 -11.01 -0.16
C ALA A 290 -1.67 -10.59 0.89
N GLY A 291 -2.82 -11.27 0.93
CA GLY A 291 -3.91 -10.98 1.85
C GLY A 291 -4.62 -9.63 1.59
N LYS A 292 -4.41 -9.02 0.44
CA LYS A 292 -5.07 -7.80 0.01
C LYS A 292 -6.05 -8.09 -1.14
N GLY A 293 -7.09 -7.27 -1.25
CA GLY A 293 -8.12 -7.46 -2.26
C GLY A 293 -9.08 -8.61 -1.93
N ALA A 294 -9.82 -9.07 -2.94
CA ALA A 294 -10.73 -10.21 -2.79
C ALA A 294 -9.96 -11.53 -2.65
N PRO A 295 -10.49 -12.51 -1.90
CA PRO A 295 -9.94 -13.86 -1.89
C PRO A 295 -10.01 -14.51 -3.27
N ASN A 296 -9.20 -15.54 -3.49
CA ASN A 296 -9.28 -16.37 -4.69
C ASN A 296 -10.63 -17.11 -4.74
N PRO A 297 -11.05 -17.62 -5.93
CA PRO A 297 -12.32 -18.35 -6.08
C PRO A 297 -12.46 -19.57 -5.16
N ASP A 298 -11.36 -20.18 -4.74
CA ASP A 298 -11.31 -21.30 -3.79
C ASP A 298 -11.31 -20.87 -2.31
N GLY A 299 -11.42 -19.57 -2.05
CA GLY A 299 -11.40 -18.98 -0.70
C GLY A 299 -10.00 -18.81 -0.08
N SER A 300 -8.94 -19.17 -0.79
CA SER A 300 -7.57 -18.98 -0.31
C SER A 300 -7.16 -17.51 -0.35
N VAL A 301 -6.11 -17.18 0.43
CA VAL A 301 -5.55 -15.83 0.47
C VAL A 301 -4.94 -15.47 -0.89
N GLY A 302 -5.41 -14.35 -1.49
CA GLY A 302 -4.85 -13.84 -2.74
C GLY A 302 -3.45 -13.26 -2.54
N GLY A 303 -2.70 -13.25 -3.64
CA GLY A 303 -1.36 -12.67 -3.71
C GLY A 303 -0.82 -12.72 -5.14
N ASN A 304 0.31 -12.11 -5.38
CA ASN A 304 0.96 -12.13 -6.68
C ASN A 304 1.83 -13.37 -6.85
#